data_9608c349a261c509333a2283020962ca
#
_entry.id   9608c349a261c509333a2283020962ca
#
_cell.length_a   1.000
_cell.length_b   1.000
_cell.length_c   1.000
_cell.angle_alpha   90.00
_cell.angle_beta   90.00
_cell.angle_gamma   90.00
#
_symmetry.space_group_name_H-M   'P 1'
#
loop_
_entity.id
_entity.type
_entity.pdbx_description
1 polymer ?
#
loop_
_entity_poly.entity_id
_entity_poly.type
_entity_poly.pdbx_seq_one_letter_code
_entity_poly.pdbx_strand_id
1 'polypeptide(L)'
;TVVGDWLADASAADVFEHPGARDVVRREQFQAQGAASTREVLERIPGVSAPLNNGTGSHDLALNFGIRGLNPRLASRSTVLMDGIPVPFAPYGQPQLSLAPVSIGNMDAVDVVRGGGAVRYGPQNVGGIVNFVTRAIPEDFATKLDVHSELSPSSSQDGLKTTHNVLIGGTGANGLGGALLYSGTRGGDWREHSDTRIDDLILKGRFQPSDEHAFSAMTQYYDGEADMPGGLGTAAYRDDPYQSTRPYDKFWGRRTLASASYEYTPNASQKLNVTGFFTKTLRSGYLDQGRNLTLSPREYWVRGLETRFSQGFELGESRHEVGIGHRYVNEASHELRYWTRADSGQL
;
A
#
# COMPACT_ATOMS: atom_id res chain seq x y z
N THR A 1 24.10 -5.93 16.47
CA THR A 1 23.82 -4.52 16.12
C THR A 1 22.31 -4.41 15.91
N VAL A 2 21.59 -3.79 16.84
CA VAL A 2 20.19 -3.45 16.58
C VAL A 2 20.23 -2.26 15.64
N VAL A 3 20.25 -2.53 14.35
CA VAL A 3 20.21 -1.48 13.35
C VAL A 3 18.82 -0.89 13.39
N GLY A 4 18.73 0.30 13.95
CA GLY A 4 17.50 1.05 13.97
C GLY A 4 17.09 1.55 12.59
N ASP A 5 17.61 0.99 11.50
CA ASP A 5 17.27 1.39 10.16
C ASP A 5 15.93 0.82 9.70
N TRP A 6 15.28 1.67 9.00
CA TRP A 6 13.93 1.56 8.52
C TRP A 6 13.73 0.33 7.66
N LEU A 7 12.52 -0.10 7.69
CA LEU A 7 11.87 -1.14 6.91
C LEU A 7 12.23 -1.15 5.40
N ALA A 8 12.70 -0.04 4.83
CA ALA A 8 13.05 0.04 3.42
C ALA A 8 14.40 -0.64 3.06
N ASP A 9 15.38 -0.57 3.95
CA ASP A 9 16.77 -1.00 3.67
C ASP A 9 17.15 -2.30 4.40
N ALA A 10 16.15 -3.06 4.89
CA ALA A 10 16.39 -4.25 5.66
C ALA A 10 17.12 -5.33 4.86
N SER A 11 18.36 -5.61 5.24
CA SER A 11 19.05 -6.81 4.80
C SER A 11 18.47 -8.08 5.44
N ALA A 12 18.86 -9.25 4.96
CA ALA A 12 18.47 -10.50 5.61
C ALA A 12 18.98 -10.59 7.07
N ALA A 13 20.13 -9.97 7.36
CA ALA A 13 20.67 -9.87 8.71
C ALA A 13 19.78 -9.02 9.63
N ASP A 14 19.30 -7.86 9.14
CA ASP A 14 18.43 -6.96 9.90
C ASP A 14 17.09 -7.60 10.25
N VAL A 15 16.58 -8.48 9.40
CA VAL A 15 15.37 -9.26 9.69
C VAL A 15 15.62 -10.25 10.82
N PHE A 16 16.79 -10.89 10.82
CA PHE A 16 17.19 -11.87 11.83
C PHE A 16 17.48 -11.24 13.20
N GLU A 17 18.09 -10.05 13.20
CA GLU A 17 18.47 -9.31 14.40
C GLU A 17 17.32 -8.49 14.99
N HIS A 18 16.19 -8.39 14.29
CA HIS A 18 15.04 -7.63 14.79
C HIS A 18 14.47 -8.28 16.06
N PRO A 19 14.37 -7.55 17.18
CA PRO A 19 13.81 -8.07 18.41
C PRO A 19 12.29 -8.21 18.29
N GLY A 20 11.84 -9.27 17.65
CA GLY A 20 10.44 -9.55 17.37
C GLY A 20 10.26 -10.31 16.08
N ALA A 21 9.01 -10.57 15.72
CA ALA A 21 8.70 -11.29 14.48
C ALA A 21 8.61 -10.30 13.32
N ARG A 22 9.58 -10.36 12.43
CA ARG A 22 9.65 -9.56 11.20
C ARG A 22 9.81 -10.48 9.99
N ASP A 23 9.07 -10.21 8.94
CA ASP A 23 9.19 -10.89 7.66
C ASP A 23 9.30 -9.84 6.56
N VAL A 24 10.26 -10.05 5.64
CA VAL A 24 10.41 -9.24 4.43
C VAL A 24 10.25 -10.14 3.23
N VAL A 25 9.16 -9.96 2.49
CA VAL A 25 8.91 -10.67 1.23
C VAL A 25 9.37 -9.78 0.10
N ARG A 26 10.39 -10.22 -0.63
CA ARG A 26 11.00 -9.46 -1.73
C ARG A 26 10.33 -9.77 -3.07
N ARG A 27 10.54 -8.87 -4.04
CA ARG A 27 9.95 -8.97 -5.37
C ARG A 27 10.20 -10.32 -6.03
N GLU A 28 11.40 -10.85 -5.98
CA GLU A 28 11.76 -12.13 -6.57
C GLU A 28 10.95 -13.28 -5.97
N GLN A 29 10.65 -13.21 -4.68
CA GLN A 29 9.88 -14.23 -3.97
C GLN A 29 8.40 -14.21 -4.39
N PHE A 30 7.75 -13.03 -4.40
CA PHE A 30 6.35 -12.99 -4.80
C PHE A 30 6.15 -13.19 -6.31
N GLN A 31 7.12 -12.79 -7.15
CA GLN A 31 7.09 -13.11 -8.58
C GLN A 31 7.27 -14.62 -8.81
N ALA A 32 8.25 -15.26 -8.16
CA ALA A 32 8.45 -16.71 -8.27
C ALA A 32 7.22 -17.51 -7.79
N GLN A 33 6.43 -16.93 -6.90
CA GLN A 33 5.21 -17.54 -6.40
C GLN A 33 3.96 -17.19 -7.24
N GLY A 34 4.10 -16.38 -8.29
CA GLY A 34 2.99 -15.96 -9.15
C GLY A 34 1.97 -15.06 -8.46
N ALA A 35 2.36 -14.31 -7.44
CA ALA A 35 1.43 -13.39 -6.76
C ALA A 35 1.09 -12.21 -7.67
N ALA A 36 -0.20 -12.05 -7.96
CA ALA A 36 -0.73 -11.02 -8.84
C ALA A 36 -1.24 -9.78 -8.08
N SER A 37 -1.49 -9.92 -6.78
CA SER A 37 -2.08 -8.87 -5.95
C SER A 37 -1.35 -8.69 -4.62
N THR A 38 -1.51 -7.49 -4.04
CA THR A 38 -1.01 -7.17 -2.69
C THR A 38 -1.58 -8.13 -1.63
N ARG A 39 -2.83 -8.52 -1.78
CA ARG A 39 -3.51 -9.48 -0.90
C ARG A 39 -2.80 -10.83 -0.90
N GLU A 40 -2.49 -11.36 -2.07
CA GLU A 40 -1.84 -12.69 -2.20
C GLU A 40 -0.45 -12.71 -1.57
N VAL A 41 0.31 -11.62 -1.67
CA VAL A 41 1.61 -11.51 -0.99
C VAL A 41 1.42 -11.55 0.52
N LEU A 42 0.46 -10.80 1.05
CA LEU A 42 0.20 -10.75 2.49
C LEU A 42 -0.31 -12.11 3.04
N GLU A 43 -1.15 -12.82 2.30
CA GLU A 43 -1.71 -14.12 2.72
C GLU A 43 -0.64 -15.20 2.88
N ARG A 44 0.50 -15.05 2.22
CA ARG A 44 1.63 -15.99 2.30
C ARG A 44 2.57 -15.73 3.48
N ILE A 45 2.36 -14.63 4.20
CA ILE A 45 3.17 -14.30 5.38
C ILE A 45 2.62 -15.04 6.59
N PRO A 46 3.45 -15.81 7.31
CA PRO A 46 3.00 -16.57 8.49
C PRO A 46 2.29 -15.68 9.52
N GLY A 47 1.09 -16.07 9.93
CA GLY A 47 0.29 -15.34 10.92
C GLY A 47 -0.42 -14.09 10.38
N VAL A 48 -0.40 -13.86 9.07
CA VAL A 48 -1.24 -12.88 8.38
C VAL A 48 -2.40 -13.60 7.70
N SER A 49 -3.61 -13.10 7.85
CA SER A 49 -4.80 -13.55 7.15
C SER A 49 -5.31 -12.40 6.28
N ALA A 50 -5.40 -12.61 4.98
CA ALA A 50 -5.83 -11.60 4.01
C ALA A 50 -7.00 -12.12 3.15
N PRO A 51 -8.21 -12.27 3.74
CA PRO A 51 -9.36 -12.81 3.04
C PRO A 51 -9.84 -11.89 1.92
N LEU A 52 -10.33 -12.49 0.84
CA LEU A 52 -10.87 -11.78 -0.30
C LEU A 52 -12.11 -10.95 0.09
N ASN A 53 -12.93 -11.47 0.97
CA ASN A 53 -14.16 -10.83 1.43
C ASN A 53 -14.30 -10.93 2.96
N ASN A 54 -14.66 -9.83 3.59
CA ASN A 54 -14.93 -9.76 5.03
C ASN A 54 -16.24 -9.05 5.37
N GLY A 55 -17.23 -9.10 4.48
CA GLY A 55 -18.57 -8.55 4.70
C GLY A 55 -18.77 -7.06 4.35
N THR A 56 -17.76 -6.41 3.77
CA THR A 56 -17.89 -5.01 3.30
C THR A 56 -18.03 -4.86 1.80
N GLY A 57 -18.20 -5.94 1.08
CA GLY A 57 -18.05 -6.01 -0.36
C GLY A 57 -16.59 -6.32 -0.74
N SER A 58 -16.42 -7.13 -1.76
CA SER A 58 -15.12 -7.48 -2.31
C SER A 58 -14.88 -6.60 -3.51
N HIS A 59 -13.81 -5.81 -3.48
CA HIS A 59 -13.30 -5.07 -4.64
C HIS A 59 -11.79 -4.91 -4.53
N ASP A 60 -11.12 -4.83 -5.66
CA ASP A 60 -9.65 -4.84 -5.74
C ASP A 60 -8.97 -3.60 -5.16
N LEU A 61 -9.73 -2.54 -4.91
CA LEU A 61 -9.19 -1.32 -4.32
C LEU A 61 -9.11 -1.37 -2.79
N ALA A 62 -9.75 -2.35 -2.14
CA ALA A 62 -9.69 -2.52 -0.69
C ALA A 62 -8.62 -3.52 -0.29
N LEU A 63 -8.03 -3.29 0.88
CA LEU A 63 -7.10 -4.24 1.46
C LEU A 63 -7.61 -4.70 2.82
N ASN A 64 -7.91 -5.99 2.89
CA ASN A 64 -8.34 -6.67 4.10
C ASN A 64 -7.22 -7.58 4.57
N PHE A 65 -6.68 -7.35 5.75
CA PHE A 65 -5.79 -8.30 6.42
C PHE A 65 -5.80 -8.12 7.93
N GLY A 66 -5.57 -9.20 8.61
CA GLY A 66 -5.37 -9.26 10.06
C GLY A 66 -4.09 -9.99 10.41
N ILE A 67 -3.41 -9.54 11.44
CA ILE A 67 -2.17 -10.15 11.93
C ILE A 67 -2.47 -10.83 13.27
N ARG A 68 -1.98 -12.06 13.45
CA ARG A 68 -2.15 -12.85 14.68
C ARG A 68 -3.61 -13.05 15.10
N GLY A 69 -4.50 -13.33 14.13
CA GLY A 69 -5.91 -13.61 14.38
C GLY A 69 -6.79 -12.37 14.64
N LEU A 70 -6.25 -11.17 14.50
CA LEU A 70 -7.05 -9.96 14.59
C LEU A 70 -7.99 -9.83 13.40
N ASN A 71 -9.11 -9.13 13.61
CA ASN A 71 -10.12 -8.94 12.57
C ASN A 71 -9.51 -8.29 11.32
N PRO A 72 -9.60 -8.97 10.15
CA PRO A 72 -8.96 -8.51 8.91
C PRO A 72 -9.67 -7.33 8.24
N ARG A 73 -10.87 -6.97 8.69
CA ARG A 73 -11.70 -5.95 8.04
C ARG A 73 -10.96 -4.64 7.88
N LEU A 74 -10.64 -4.31 6.60
CA LEU A 74 -10.00 -3.07 6.17
C LEU A 74 -8.69 -2.77 6.92
N ALA A 75 -8.00 -3.81 7.38
CA ALA A 75 -6.73 -3.73 8.11
C ALA A 75 -6.74 -2.82 9.35
N SER A 76 -7.89 -2.66 10.01
CA SER A 76 -8.17 -1.63 11.03
C SER A 76 -7.32 -1.72 12.30
N ARG A 77 -6.52 -2.77 12.48
CA ARG A 77 -5.68 -3.01 13.66
C ARG A 77 -4.19 -3.00 13.37
N SER A 78 -3.82 -2.58 12.17
CA SER A 78 -2.42 -2.54 11.72
C SER A 78 -2.08 -1.18 11.14
N THR A 79 -0.86 -0.74 11.34
CA THR A 79 -0.33 0.44 10.65
C THR A 79 0.16 0.03 9.27
N VAL A 80 -0.30 0.74 8.24
CA VAL A 80 0.10 0.49 6.86
C VAL A 80 0.84 1.70 6.32
N LEU A 81 2.00 1.43 5.77
CA LEU A 81 2.93 2.43 5.25
C LEU A 81 3.29 2.11 3.80
N MET A 82 3.71 3.11 3.06
CA MET A 82 4.43 3.01 1.80
C MET A 82 5.68 3.87 1.88
N ASP A 83 6.85 3.27 1.77
CA ASP A 83 8.16 3.90 2.04
C ASP A 83 8.17 4.70 3.36
N GLY A 84 7.59 4.12 4.43
CA GLY A 84 7.47 4.75 5.75
C GLY A 84 6.37 5.82 5.88
N ILE A 85 5.70 6.20 4.79
CA ILE A 85 4.65 7.19 4.76
C ILE A 85 3.29 6.53 5.01
N PRO A 86 2.44 7.06 5.91
CA PRO A 86 1.13 6.48 6.19
C PRO A 86 0.25 6.38 4.94
N VAL A 87 -0.31 5.19 4.73
CA VAL A 87 -1.40 5.00 3.79
C VAL A 87 -2.70 5.50 4.44
N PRO A 88 -3.66 6.05 3.67
CA PRO A 88 -4.73 6.88 4.22
C PRO A 88 -5.59 6.20 5.29
N PHE A 89 -6.03 7.00 6.23
CA PHE A 89 -6.94 6.63 7.30
C PHE A 89 -8.40 6.88 6.90
N ALA A 90 -9.31 6.12 7.50
CA ALA A 90 -10.73 6.42 7.39
C ALA A 90 -11.15 7.50 8.40
N PRO A 91 -12.26 8.22 8.13
CA PRO A 91 -12.75 9.29 8.99
C PRO A 91 -13.27 8.83 10.37
N TYR A 92 -13.17 7.55 10.68
CA TYR A 92 -13.67 6.98 11.94
C TYR A 92 -12.63 6.85 13.04
N GLY A 93 -11.47 7.52 12.92
CA GLY A 93 -10.37 7.41 13.87
C GLY A 93 -9.69 6.04 13.89
N GLN A 94 -9.95 5.21 12.90
CA GLN A 94 -9.32 3.91 12.71
C GLN A 94 -8.75 3.83 11.28
N PRO A 95 -7.53 3.31 11.08
CA PRO A 95 -7.04 3.00 9.75
C PRO A 95 -7.99 1.98 9.12
N GLN A 96 -8.56 2.34 8.00
CA GLN A 96 -9.43 1.44 7.24
C GLN A 96 -9.08 1.56 5.77
N LEU A 97 -8.50 0.50 5.22
CA LEU A 97 -8.07 0.45 3.84
C LEU A 97 -9.21 0.06 2.89
N SER A 98 -10.28 0.84 2.90
CA SER A 98 -11.31 0.74 1.86
C SER A 98 -10.81 1.27 0.50
N LEU A 99 -9.74 2.04 0.51
CA LEU A 99 -8.89 2.34 -0.64
C LEU A 99 -7.45 2.09 -0.21
N ALA A 100 -6.81 1.09 -0.83
CA ALA A 100 -5.39 0.79 -0.65
C ALA A 100 -4.64 1.16 -1.93
N PRO A 101 -4.11 2.38 -2.05
CA PRO A 101 -3.46 2.84 -3.26
C PRO A 101 -2.04 2.29 -3.36
N VAL A 102 -1.95 0.97 -3.44
CA VAL A 102 -0.70 0.20 -3.48
C VAL A 102 -0.83 -0.90 -4.52
N SER A 103 -0.07 -0.80 -5.60
CA SER A 103 0.01 -1.82 -6.65
C SER A 103 1.29 -2.63 -6.49
N ILE A 104 1.17 -3.95 -6.35
CA ILE A 104 2.32 -4.84 -6.11
C ILE A 104 3.38 -4.75 -7.23
N GLY A 105 2.97 -4.42 -8.45
CA GLY A 105 3.86 -4.21 -9.58
C GLY A 105 4.88 -3.09 -9.38
N ASN A 106 4.55 -2.10 -8.55
CA ASN A 106 5.43 -0.98 -8.19
C ASN A 106 6.29 -1.23 -6.95
N MET A 107 6.17 -2.41 -6.30
CA MET A 107 6.87 -2.72 -5.05
C MET A 107 8.06 -3.64 -5.28
N ASP A 108 9.13 -3.41 -4.51
CA ASP A 108 10.30 -4.30 -4.40
C ASP A 108 10.22 -5.22 -3.18
N ALA A 109 9.50 -4.79 -2.14
CA ALA A 109 9.31 -5.61 -0.96
C ALA A 109 8.03 -5.26 -0.19
N VAL A 110 7.58 -6.22 0.59
CA VAL A 110 6.58 -6.04 1.65
C VAL A 110 7.22 -6.44 2.97
N ASP A 111 7.37 -5.49 3.88
CA ASP A 111 8.00 -5.67 5.17
C ASP A 111 6.93 -5.66 6.27
N VAL A 112 6.86 -6.74 7.04
CA VAL A 112 5.84 -6.95 8.05
C VAL A 112 6.47 -7.19 9.41
N VAL A 113 6.21 -6.27 10.33
CA VAL A 113 6.53 -6.44 11.75
C VAL A 113 5.26 -6.87 12.49
N ARG A 114 5.29 -8.06 13.09
CA ARG A 114 4.14 -8.66 13.78
C ARG A 114 4.20 -8.38 15.28
N GLY A 115 3.11 -7.85 15.83
CA GLY A 115 2.99 -7.50 17.25
C GLY A 115 3.20 -6.02 17.48
N GLY A 116 3.33 -5.60 18.74
CA GLY A 116 3.52 -4.20 19.10
C GLY A 116 4.77 -3.65 18.43
N GLY A 117 4.57 -2.98 17.31
CA GLY A 117 5.63 -2.32 16.57
C GLY A 117 6.12 -1.06 17.29
N ALA A 118 7.13 -0.41 16.72
CA ALA A 118 7.67 0.80 17.29
C ALA A 118 6.58 1.90 17.41
N VAL A 119 6.43 2.46 18.60
CA VAL A 119 5.45 3.51 18.93
C VAL A 119 5.51 4.70 17.96
N ARG A 120 6.67 4.94 17.37
CA ARG A 120 6.89 5.99 16.37
C ARG A 120 5.99 5.93 15.14
N TYR A 121 5.42 4.76 14.82
CA TYR A 121 4.54 4.60 13.65
C TYR A 121 3.07 4.91 13.93
N GLY A 122 2.77 5.31 15.13
CA GLY A 122 1.42 5.69 15.55
C GLY A 122 0.78 4.71 16.52
N PRO A 123 -0.38 5.08 17.08
CA PRO A 123 -1.00 4.36 18.19
C PRO A 123 -1.75 3.08 17.77
N GLN A 124 -1.89 2.77 16.48
CA GLN A 124 -2.82 1.73 16.01
C GLN A 124 -2.12 0.49 15.46
N ASN A 125 -0.90 0.21 15.89
CA ASN A 125 -0.10 -0.93 15.47
C ASN A 125 -0.25 -2.17 16.37
N VAL A 126 -1.44 -2.42 16.90
CA VAL A 126 -1.70 -3.56 17.80
C VAL A 126 -1.44 -4.91 17.12
N GLY A 127 -1.81 -5.04 15.86
CA GLY A 127 -1.52 -6.21 15.03
C GLY A 127 -0.09 -6.23 14.52
N GLY A 128 0.43 -5.08 14.22
CA GLY A 128 1.74 -4.89 13.62
C GLY A 128 1.78 -3.78 12.60
N ILE A 129 2.87 -3.75 11.85
CA ILE A 129 3.15 -2.77 10.81
C ILE A 129 3.38 -3.50 9.49
N VAL A 130 2.76 -3.01 8.42
CA VAL A 130 3.04 -3.42 7.04
C VAL A 130 3.57 -2.22 6.28
N ASN A 131 4.80 -2.31 5.77
CA ASN A 131 5.40 -1.29 4.93
C ASN A 131 5.62 -1.84 3.52
N PHE A 132 5.00 -1.21 2.55
CA PHE A 132 5.22 -1.46 1.14
C PHE A 132 6.40 -0.63 0.67
N VAL A 133 7.45 -1.31 0.19
CA VAL A 133 8.67 -0.68 -0.29
C VAL A 133 8.61 -0.57 -1.79
N THR A 134 8.62 0.66 -2.31
CA THR A 134 8.55 0.89 -3.75
C THR A 134 9.86 0.52 -4.45
N ARG A 135 9.79 0.16 -5.73
CA ARG A 135 10.96 -0.20 -6.53
C ARG A 135 12.02 0.90 -6.49
N ALA A 136 13.26 0.48 -6.28
CA ALA A 136 14.40 1.39 -6.25
C ALA A 136 14.69 2.00 -7.64
N ILE A 137 15.33 3.16 -7.65
CA ILE A 137 15.94 3.72 -8.87
C ILE A 137 17.12 2.81 -9.25
N PRO A 138 17.16 2.27 -10.47
CA PRO A 138 18.27 1.41 -10.89
C PRO A 138 19.62 2.14 -10.88
N GLU A 139 20.69 1.42 -10.59
CA GLU A 139 22.05 1.95 -10.71
C GLU A 139 22.39 2.25 -12.17
N ASP A 140 22.18 1.28 -13.06
CA ASP A 140 22.30 1.46 -14.49
C ASP A 140 20.93 1.76 -15.11
N PHE A 141 20.91 2.43 -16.28
CA PHE A 141 19.68 2.65 -17.01
C PHE A 141 19.00 1.33 -17.36
N ALA A 142 17.76 1.17 -16.92
CA ALA A 142 16.97 -0.03 -17.13
C ALA A 142 15.55 0.31 -17.58
N THR A 143 15.03 -0.52 -18.48
CA THR A 143 13.61 -0.56 -18.83
C THR A 143 13.12 -1.99 -18.58
N LYS A 144 12.10 -2.12 -17.73
CA LYS A 144 11.46 -3.41 -17.40
C LYS A 144 9.98 -3.31 -17.68
N LEU A 145 9.45 -4.30 -18.37
CA LEU A 145 8.03 -4.47 -18.64
C LEU A 145 7.62 -5.86 -18.18
N ASP A 146 6.63 -5.94 -17.33
CA ASP A 146 6.01 -7.19 -16.90
C ASP A 146 4.51 -7.12 -17.25
N VAL A 147 3.97 -8.17 -17.83
CA VAL A 147 2.54 -8.32 -18.12
C VAL A 147 2.04 -9.57 -17.44
N HIS A 148 1.01 -9.43 -16.61
CA HIS A 148 0.33 -10.53 -15.98
C HIS A 148 -1.11 -10.55 -16.45
N SER A 149 -1.58 -11.74 -16.90
CA SER A 149 -2.98 -11.93 -17.32
C SER A 149 -3.57 -13.08 -16.54
N GLU A 150 -4.69 -12.82 -15.90
CA GLU A 150 -5.50 -13.80 -15.19
C GLU A 150 -6.76 -14.06 -15.98
N LEU A 151 -6.95 -15.32 -16.36
CA LEU A 151 -8.14 -15.78 -17.04
C LEU A 151 -8.99 -16.62 -16.09
N SER A 152 -10.17 -16.14 -15.77
CA SER A 152 -11.15 -16.90 -15.01
C SER A 152 -12.08 -17.62 -15.98
N PRO A 153 -12.00 -18.95 -16.12
CA PRO A 153 -12.81 -19.71 -17.07
C PRO A 153 -14.26 -19.81 -16.58
N SER A 154 -15.04 -18.80 -16.81
CA SER A 154 -16.47 -18.83 -16.53
C SER A 154 -17.27 -18.53 -17.78
N SER A 155 -18.48 -19.03 -17.82
CA SER A 155 -19.29 -19.08 -19.05
C SER A 155 -20.09 -17.81 -19.36
N SER A 156 -20.15 -16.85 -18.43
CA SER A 156 -21.06 -15.71 -18.57
C SER A 156 -20.39 -14.40 -18.96
N GLN A 157 -19.09 -14.26 -18.69
CA GLN A 157 -18.31 -13.08 -19.07
C GLN A 157 -16.85 -13.45 -19.35
N ASP A 158 -16.18 -12.63 -20.15
CA ASP A 158 -14.74 -12.72 -20.37
C ASP A 158 -14.01 -12.32 -19.07
N GLY A 159 -13.87 -13.26 -18.15
CA GLY A 159 -13.13 -13.06 -16.89
C GLY A 159 -11.64 -12.92 -17.13
N LEU A 160 -11.26 -11.92 -17.93
CA LEU A 160 -9.87 -11.59 -18.22
C LEU A 160 -9.48 -10.32 -17.46
N LYS A 161 -8.53 -10.46 -16.55
CA LYS A 161 -7.89 -9.34 -15.85
C LYS A 161 -6.43 -9.26 -16.26
N THR A 162 -5.98 -8.11 -16.70
CA THR A 162 -4.59 -7.90 -17.14
C THR A 162 -3.96 -6.75 -16.37
N THR A 163 -2.74 -7.00 -15.85
CA THR A 163 -1.90 -6.02 -15.17
C THR A 163 -0.63 -5.80 -15.96
N HIS A 164 -0.32 -4.55 -16.25
CA HIS A 164 0.91 -4.11 -16.92
C HIS A 164 1.76 -3.34 -15.93
N ASN A 165 3.03 -3.72 -15.79
CA ASN A 165 3.98 -3.06 -14.91
C ASN A 165 5.18 -2.57 -15.71
N VAL A 166 5.52 -1.30 -15.54
CA VAL A 166 6.64 -0.66 -16.22
C VAL A 166 7.59 -0.05 -15.20
N LEU A 167 8.87 -0.21 -15.40
CA LEU A 167 9.92 0.58 -14.75
C LEU A 167 10.85 1.12 -15.82
N ILE A 168 11.10 2.43 -15.78
CA ILE A 168 12.09 3.09 -16.62
C ILE A 168 12.90 4.01 -15.71
N GLY A 169 14.21 3.85 -15.66
CA GLY A 169 15.04 4.71 -14.81
C GLY A 169 16.50 4.32 -14.81
N GLY A 170 17.28 5.10 -14.11
CA GLY A 170 18.71 4.89 -13.92
C GLY A 170 19.37 6.01 -13.13
N THR A 171 20.63 5.81 -12.80
CA THR A 171 21.47 6.75 -12.06
C THR A 171 22.68 7.12 -12.90
N GLY A 172 22.92 8.41 -13.07
CA GLY A 172 24.10 8.92 -13.78
C GLY A 172 25.34 8.97 -12.88
N ALA A 173 26.51 9.06 -13.50
CA ALA A 173 27.80 9.14 -12.79
C ALA A 173 27.95 10.38 -11.88
N ASN A 174 27.09 11.38 -12.04
CA ASN A 174 27.03 12.58 -11.20
C ASN A 174 26.16 12.41 -9.94
N GLY A 175 25.70 11.18 -9.64
CA GLY A 175 24.84 10.89 -8.51
C GLY A 175 23.38 11.32 -8.66
N LEU A 176 22.97 11.81 -9.85
CA LEU A 176 21.59 12.10 -10.16
C LEU A 176 20.89 10.87 -10.73
N GLY A 177 19.84 10.40 -10.07
CA GLY A 177 19.03 9.27 -10.51
C GLY A 177 17.56 9.62 -10.61
N GLY A 178 16.85 8.91 -11.47
CA GLY A 178 15.41 9.03 -11.60
C GLY A 178 14.76 7.74 -12.09
N ALA A 179 13.51 7.53 -11.69
CA ALA A 179 12.72 6.40 -12.17
C ALA A 179 11.24 6.77 -12.31
N LEU A 180 10.61 6.19 -13.34
CA LEU A 180 9.18 6.12 -13.53
C LEU A 180 8.74 4.68 -13.29
N LEU A 181 7.78 4.49 -12.41
CA LEU A 181 7.11 3.22 -12.16
C LEU A 181 5.64 3.39 -12.54
N TYR A 182 5.10 2.42 -13.24
CA TYR A 182 3.68 2.37 -13.58
C TYR A 182 3.15 0.97 -13.38
N SER A 183 1.98 0.86 -12.77
CA SER A 183 1.21 -0.37 -12.67
C SER A 183 -0.24 -0.07 -13.07
N GLY A 184 -0.71 -0.71 -14.12
CA GLY A 184 -2.07 -0.54 -14.64
C GLY A 184 -2.80 -1.87 -14.69
N THR A 185 -4.00 -1.93 -14.10
CA THR A 185 -4.87 -3.13 -14.12
C THR A 185 -6.17 -2.84 -14.86
N ARG A 186 -6.61 -3.74 -15.68
CA ARG A 186 -7.86 -3.66 -16.45
C ARG A 186 -8.53 -5.04 -16.55
N GLY A 187 -9.85 -5.05 -16.45
CA GLY A 187 -10.69 -6.23 -16.66
C GLY A 187 -11.41 -6.68 -15.42
N GLY A 188 -12.18 -7.76 -15.56
CA GLY A 188 -13.04 -8.30 -14.52
C GLY A 188 -12.70 -9.70 -14.10
N ASP A 189 -13.29 -10.14 -13.01
CA ASP A 189 -13.26 -11.51 -12.52
C ASP A 189 -14.36 -12.34 -13.17
N TRP A 190 -14.58 -13.52 -12.65
CA TRP A 190 -15.55 -14.53 -13.14
C TRP A 190 -17.03 -14.18 -12.92
N ARG A 191 -17.33 -13.11 -12.16
CA ARG A 191 -18.71 -12.67 -11.87
C ARG A 191 -19.10 -11.47 -12.71
N GLU A 192 -20.40 -11.33 -12.99
CA GLU A 192 -20.95 -10.10 -13.54
C GLU A 192 -20.67 -8.91 -12.61
N HIS A 193 -20.50 -7.72 -13.17
CA HIS A 193 -20.25 -6.49 -12.45
C HIS A 193 -19.04 -6.60 -11.50
N SER A 194 -17.91 -7.04 -12.03
CA SER A 194 -16.63 -7.20 -11.29
C SER A 194 -15.45 -6.49 -11.97
N ASP A 195 -15.71 -5.57 -12.87
CA ASP A 195 -14.67 -4.86 -13.59
C ASP A 195 -13.83 -3.98 -12.67
N THR A 196 -12.53 -3.98 -12.93
CA THR A 196 -11.54 -3.19 -12.19
C THR A 196 -10.66 -2.41 -13.17
N ARG A 197 -10.45 -1.14 -12.84
CA ARG A 197 -9.50 -0.25 -13.50
C ARG A 197 -8.61 0.40 -12.45
N ILE A 198 -7.30 0.21 -12.58
CA ILE A 198 -6.30 0.85 -11.70
C ILE A 198 -5.22 1.46 -12.57
N ASP A 199 -4.81 2.67 -12.23
CA ASP A 199 -3.63 3.37 -12.71
C ASP A 199 -2.81 3.85 -11.52
N ASP A 200 -1.59 3.36 -11.37
CA ASP A 200 -0.69 3.71 -10.28
C ASP A 200 0.66 4.13 -10.86
N LEU A 201 0.90 5.42 -10.90
CA LEU A 201 2.11 6.06 -11.42
C LEU A 201 2.93 6.61 -10.26
N ILE A 202 4.21 6.23 -10.20
CA ILE A 202 5.18 6.76 -9.24
C ILE A 202 6.38 7.33 -10.00
N LEU A 203 6.75 8.56 -9.64
CA LEU A 203 7.99 9.19 -10.08
C LEU A 203 8.93 9.30 -8.90
N LYS A 204 10.17 8.90 -9.07
CA LYS A 204 11.24 8.97 -8.06
C LYS A 204 12.43 9.75 -8.60
N GLY A 205 13.02 10.55 -7.73
CA GLY A 205 14.27 11.24 -7.99
C GLY A 205 15.22 11.08 -6.83
N ARG A 206 16.52 10.94 -7.10
CA ARG A 206 17.60 10.92 -6.11
C ARG A 206 18.75 11.78 -6.61
N PHE A 207 19.36 12.52 -5.69
CA PHE A 207 20.59 13.24 -5.96
C PHE A 207 21.55 13.02 -4.79
N GLN A 208 22.70 12.44 -5.08
CA GLN A 208 23.76 12.16 -4.11
C GLN A 208 25.05 12.88 -4.54
N PRO A 209 25.23 14.13 -4.14
CA PRO A 209 26.41 14.93 -4.52
C PRO A 209 27.71 14.44 -3.87
N SER A 210 27.62 13.70 -2.78
CA SER A 210 28.77 13.12 -2.06
C SER A 210 28.32 11.87 -1.27
N ASP A 211 29.26 11.17 -0.69
CA ASP A 211 28.99 10.03 0.20
C ASP A 211 28.26 10.43 1.48
N GLU A 212 28.35 11.69 1.86
CA GLU A 212 27.73 12.21 3.08
C GLU A 212 26.31 12.71 2.89
N HIS A 213 25.94 13.15 1.69
CA HIS A 213 24.68 13.84 1.42
C HIS A 213 23.85 13.12 0.34
N ALA A 214 22.62 12.79 0.68
CA ALA A 214 21.66 12.27 -0.28
C ALA A 214 20.29 12.99 -0.16
N PHE A 215 19.73 13.35 -1.29
CA PHE A 215 18.39 13.93 -1.41
C PHE A 215 17.54 12.95 -2.22
N SER A 216 16.31 12.74 -1.79
CA SER A 216 15.35 11.95 -2.56
C SER A 216 13.98 12.61 -2.58
N ALA A 217 13.25 12.37 -3.64
CA ALA A 217 11.87 12.82 -3.79
C ALA A 217 11.04 11.73 -4.47
N MET A 218 9.79 11.66 -4.10
CA MET A 218 8.83 10.76 -4.71
C MET A 218 7.47 11.46 -4.85
N THR A 219 6.80 11.20 -5.96
CA THR A 219 5.39 11.51 -6.12
C THR A 219 4.64 10.31 -6.66
N GLN A 220 3.42 10.11 -6.19
CA GLN A 220 2.51 9.09 -6.68
C GLN A 220 1.19 9.73 -7.11
N TYR A 221 0.68 9.25 -8.23
CA TYR A 221 -0.71 9.45 -8.65
C TYR A 221 -1.36 8.10 -8.85
N TYR A 222 -2.35 7.80 -8.02
CA TYR A 222 -3.17 6.59 -8.08
C TYR A 222 -4.59 6.96 -8.43
N ASP A 223 -5.19 6.26 -9.40
CA ASP A 223 -6.60 6.34 -9.77
C ASP A 223 -7.14 4.94 -9.94
N GLY A 224 -8.20 4.60 -9.21
CA GLY A 224 -8.78 3.27 -9.22
C GLY A 224 -10.29 3.30 -9.18
N GLU A 225 -10.89 2.32 -9.87
CA GLU A 225 -12.32 2.09 -9.95
C GLU A 225 -12.58 0.59 -9.97
N ALA A 226 -13.58 0.13 -9.23
CA ALA A 226 -13.97 -1.27 -9.20
C ALA A 226 -15.48 -1.41 -9.02
N ASP A 227 -16.07 -2.25 -9.81
CA ASP A 227 -17.45 -2.71 -9.65
C ASP A 227 -17.54 -3.75 -8.53
N MET A 228 -18.71 -3.85 -7.90
CA MET A 228 -18.91 -4.73 -6.75
C MET A 228 -20.14 -5.62 -6.96
N PRO A 229 -19.95 -6.91 -7.28
CA PRO A 229 -21.04 -7.81 -7.62
C PRO A 229 -21.99 -8.14 -6.46
N GLY A 230 -21.61 -7.79 -5.23
CA GLY A 230 -22.37 -8.14 -4.03
C GLY A 230 -22.22 -9.59 -3.59
N GLY A 231 -22.73 -9.91 -2.41
CA GLY A 231 -22.71 -11.27 -1.87
C GLY A 231 -23.87 -12.11 -2.38
N LEU A 232 -23.63 -13.41 -2.64
CA LEU A 232 -24.65 -14.39 -2.98
C LEU A 232 -25.05 -15.20 -1.75
N GLY A 233 -26.36 -15.31 -1.50
CA GLY A 233 -26.88 -16.32 -0.58
C GLY A 233 -26.80 -17.71 -1.19
N THR A 234 -26.88 -18.77 -0.37
CA THR A 234 -26.73 -20.16 -0.81
C THR A 234 -27.67 -20.54 -1.96
N ALA A 235 -28.90 -20.06 -1.95
CA ALA A 235 -29.87 -20.35 -3.02
C ALA A 235 -29.47 -19.67 -4.33
N ALA A 236 -29.15 -18.38 -4.29
CA ALA A 236 -28.71 -17.60 -5.45
C ALA A 236 -27.40 -18.17 -6.05
N TYR A 237 -26.46 -18.59 -5.21
CA TYR A 237 -25.21 -19.23 -5.66
C TYR A 237 -25.46 -20.56 -6.37
N ARG A 238 -26.45 -21.36 -5.94
CA ARG A 238 -26.79 -22.63 -6.57
C ARG A 238 -27.53 -22.45 -7.90
N ASP A 239 -28.30 -21.37 -8.01
CA ASP A 239 -29.04 -21.02 -9.21
C ASP A 239 -28.12 -20.48 -10.30
N ASP A 240 -27.39 -19.40 -9.98
CA ASP A 240 -26.37 -18.82 -10.83
C ASP A 240 -25.22 -18.23 -10.00
N PRO A 241 -24.05 -18.88 -9.94
CA PRO A 241 -22.91 -18.37 -9.18
C PRO A 241 -22.25 -17.14 -9.81
N TYR A 242 -22.55 -16.84 -11.09
CA TYR A 242 -21.92 -15.76 -11.84
C TYR A 242 -22.65 -14.43 -11.72
N GLN A 243 -23.91 -14.44 -11.30
CA GLN A 243 -24.77 -13.26 -11.23
C GLN A 243 -24.24 -12.17 -10.29
N SER A 244 -24.59 -10.92 -10.59
CA SER A 244 -24.48 -9.79 -9.68
C SER A 244 -25.82 -9.56 -8.96
N THR A 245 -25.76 -9.39 -7.63
CA THR A 245 -26.90 -8.96 -6.80
C THR A 245 -26.90 -7.47 -6.53
N ARG A 246 -25.87 -6.75 -7.02
CA ARG A 246 -25.62 -5.34 -6.75
C ARG A 246 -25.17 -4.61 -8.03
N PRO A 247 -26.04 -4.47 -9.04
CA PRO A 247 -25.67 -3.97 -10.37
C PRO A 247 -25.25 -2.48 -10.38
N TYR A 248 -25.44 -1.76 -9.27
CA TYR A 248 -25.10 -0.35 -9.16
C TYR A 248 -23.95 -0.08 -8.17
N ASP A 249 -23.52 -1.10 -7.42
CA ASP A 249 -22.47 -0.93 -6.42
C ASP A 249 -21.13 -0.78 -7.14
N LYS A 250 -20.49 0.36 -6.87
CA LYS A 250 -19.22 0.75 -7.48
C LYS A 250 -18.39 1.53 -6.51
N PHE A 251 -17.10 1.33 -6.54
CA PHE A 251 -16.16 2.03 -5.71
C PHE A 251 -15.05 2.66 -6.55
N TRP A 252 -14.65 3.88 -6.22
CA TRP A 252 -13.52 4.54 -6.87
C TRP A 252 -12.74 5.39 -5.88
N GLY A 253 -11.49 5.63 -6.22
CA GLY A 253 -10.64 6.47 -5.41
C GLY A 253 -9.40 6.94 -6.13
N ARG A 254 -8.88 8.05 -5.65
CA ARG A 254 -7.69 8.70 -6.17
C ARG A 254 -6.79 9.11 -5.03
N ARG A 255 -5.49 8.90 -5.17
CA ARG A 255 -4.49 9.42 -4.24
C ARG A 255 -3.41 10.18 -4.98
N THR A 256 -3.04 11.32 -4.43
CA THR A 256 -1.79 12.02 -4.76
C THR A 256 -0.90 12.01 -3.52
N LEU A 257 0.36 11.64 -3.69
CA LEU A 257 1.38 11.70 -2.65
C LEU A 257 2.57 12.49 -3.20
N ALA A 258 3.18 13.30 -2.35
CA ALA A 258 4.48 13.91 -2.58
C ALA A 258 5.31 13.78 -1.30
N SER A 259 6.58 13.40 -1.45
CA SER A 259 7.54 13.34 -0.35
C SER A 259 8.92 13.80 -0.80
N ALA A 260 9.67 14.31 0.16
CA ALA A 260 11.07 14.64 -0.01
C ALA A 260 11.84 14.26 1.25
N SER A 261 13.03 13.69 1.05
CA SER A 261 13.90 13.26 2.14
C SER A 261 15.31 13.79 1.93
N TYR A 262 15.96 14.09 3.04
CA TYR A 262 17.37 14.43 3.11
C TYR A 262 18.06 13.48 4.10
N GLU A 263 19.15 12.90 3.65
CA GLU A 263 20.02 12.05 4.46
C GLU A 263 21.41 12.68 4.58
N TYR A 264 21.95 12.71 5.78
CA TYR A 264 23.28 13.18 6.08
C TYR A 264 24.02 12.12 6.90
N THR A 265 25.10 11.61 6.35
CA THR A 265 25.92 10.52 6.92
C THR A 265 27.39 10.97 6.94
N PRO A 266 27.79 11.83 7.89
CA PRO A 266 29.16 12.39 7.91
C PRO A 266 30.23 11.33 8.18
N ASN A 267 29.84 10.21 8.75
CA ASN A 267 30.74 9.08 9.03
C ASN A 267 29.90 7.81 9.29
N ALA A 268 30.56 6.67 9.43
CA ALA A 268 29.93 5.36 9.63
C ALA A 268 29.13 5.23 10.94
N SER A 269 29.27 6.17 11.88
CA SER A 269 28.60 6.12 13.18
C SER A 269 27.48 7.16 13.35
N GLN A 270 27.31 8.07 12.40
CA GLN A 270 26.31 9.14 12.48
C GLN A 270 25.40 9.14 11.26
N LYS A 271 24.11 9.23 11.50
CA LYS A 271 23.11 9.36 10.43
C LYS A 271 21.99 10.31 10.87
N LEU A 272 21.70 11.30 10.04
CA LEU A 272 20.52 12.16 10.15
C LEU A 272 19.63 11.92 8.94
N ASN A 273 18.35 11.67 9.19
CA ASN A 273 17.34 11.58 8.15
C ASN A 273 16.21 12.57 8.46
N VAL A 274 15.79 13.32 7.45
CA VAL A 274 14.66 14.25 7.52
C VAL A 274 13.74 13.97 6.34
N THR A 275 12.47 13.62 6.62
CA THR A 275 11.47 13.31 5.59
C THR A 275 10.23 14.15 5.79
N GLY A 276 9.86 14.92 4.78
CA GLY A 276 8.58 15.62 4.70
C GLY A 276 7.65 14.93 3.70
N PHE A 277 6.35 14.89 3.99
CA PHE A 277 5.38 14.30 3.08
C PHE A 277 4.01 14.97 3.16
N PHE A 278 3.29 14.84 2.05
CA PHE A 278 1.90 15.26 1.90
C PHE A 278 1.14 14.23 1.08
N THR A 279 -0.07 13.87 1.52
CA THR A 279 -0.98 13.02 0.75
C THR A 279 -2.37 13.63 0.71
N LYS A 280 -3.03 13.53 -0.43
CA LYS A 280 -4.44 13.82 -0.62
C LYS A 280 -5.11 12.59 -1.22
N THR A 281 -6.17 12.12 -0.58
CA THR A 281 -6.93 10.96 -1.03
C THR A 281 -8.39 11.34 -1.17
N LEU A 282 -8.95 11.04 -2.33
CA LEU A 282 -10.39 11.07 -2.61
C LEU A 282 -10.87 9.64 -2.72
N ARG A 283 -11.98 9.34 -2.11
CA ARG A 283 -12.63 8.05 -2.24
C ARG A 283 -14.14 8.23 -2.25
N SER A 284 -14.82 7.45 -3.09
CA SER A 284 -16.27 7.45 -3.14
C SER A 284 -16.81 6.10 -3.61
N GLY A 285 -18.10 5.90 -3.54
CA GLY A 285 -18.76 4.71 -4.06
C GLY A 285 -20.26 4.88 -4.07
N TYR A 286 -20.88 4.17 -4.99
CA TYR A 286 -22.31 3.90 -4.98
C TYR A 286 -22.56 2.60 -4.22
N LEU A 287 -23.47 2.64 -3.26
CA LEU A 287 -23.88 1.48 -2.48
C LEU A 287 -25.41 1.39 -2.47
N ASP A 288 -25.91 0.29 -3.00
CA ASP A 288 -27.33 -0.04 -2.95
C ASP A 288 -27.72 -0.48 -1.53
N GLN A 289 -28.65 0.26 -0.94
CA GLN A 289 -29.22 0.02 0.38
C GLN A 289 -30.65 -0.58 0.26
N GLY A 290 -30.99 -1.16 -0.90
CA GLY A 290 -32.27 -1.76 -1.21
C GLY A 290 -33.28 -0.75 -1.77
N ARG A 291 -33.68 0.27 -1.03
CA ARG A 291 -34.58 1.34 -1.51
C ARG A 291 -33.85 2.60 -1.97
N ASN A 292 -32.62 2.75 -1.55
CA ASN A 292 -31.83 3.94 -1.81
C ASN A 292 -30.46 3.54 -2.33
N LEU A 293 -29.95 4.32 -3.27
CA LEU A 293 -28.56 4.31 -3.66
C LEU A 293 -27.83 5.40 -2.86
N THR A 294 -26.76 5.05 -2.20
CA THR A 294 -25.96 5.98 -1.39
C THR A 294 -24.68 6.33 -2.14
N LEU A 295 -24.38 7.63 -2.23
CA LEU A 295 -23.09 8.16 -2.67
C LEU A 295 -22.37 8.76 -1.46
N SER A 296 -21.14 8.33 -1.20
CA SER A 296 -20.38 8.74 -0.01
C SER A 296 -18.98 9.23 -0.37
N PRO A 297 -18.84 10.44 -0.97
CA PRO A 297 -17.53 11.00 -1.23
C PRO A 297 -16.83 11.40 0.07
N ARG A 298 -15.55 11.04 0.14
CA ARG A 298 -14.67 11.32 1.28
C ARG A 298 -13.34 11.82 0.79
N GLU A 299 -12.84 12.83 1.48
CA GLU A 299 -11.55 13.42 1.20
C GLU A 299 -10.68 13.40 2.45
N TYR A 300 -9.42 13.01 2.31
CA TYR A 300 -8.45 12.94 3.39
C TYR A 300 -7.18 13.67 3.01
N TRP A 301 -6.57 14.34 3.99
CA TRP A 301 -5.24 14.91 3.87
C TRP A 301 -4.37 14.40 5.01
N VAL A 302 -3.17 14.00 4.67
CA VAL A 302 -2.14 13.68 5.66
C VAL A 302 -0.89 14.46 5.28
N ARG A 303 -0.32 15.16 6.23
CA ARG A 303 0.97 15.82 6.08
C ARG A 303 1.83 15.55 7.29
N GLY A 304 3.11 15.39 7.08
CA GLY A 304 4.01 15.09 8.17
C GLY A 304 5.44 15.51 7.90
N LEU A 305 6.17 15.58 9.01
CA LEU A 305 7.60 15.77 9.05
C LEU A 305 8.16 14.75 10.03
N GLU A 306 9.14 14.00 9.59
CA GLU A 306 9.89 13.08 10.43
C GLU A 306 11.37 13.47 10.43
N THR A 307 11.98 13.50 11.58
CA THR A 307 13.42 13.72 11.76
C THR A 307 13.96 12.61 12.63
N ARG A 308 15.05 12.00 12.21
CA ARG A 308 15.73 10.97 12.95
C ARG A 308 17.24 11.21 12.94
N PHE A 309 17.83 11.13 14.10
CA PHE A 309 19.28 11.13 14.28
C PHE A 309 19.70 9.84 14.98
N SER A 310 20.75 9.19 14.48
CA SER A 310 21.37 8.05 15.15
C SER A 310 22.86 8.29 15.33
N GLN A 311 23.39 7.81 16.45
CA GLN A 311 24.79 7.87 16.83
C GLN A 311 25.25 6.52 17.33
N GLY A 312 26.16 5.88 16.58
CA GLY A 312 26.88 4.71 17.03
C GLY A 312 28.12 5.09 17.86
N PHE A 313 28.43 4.24 18.84
CA PHE A 313 29.65 4.37 19.65
C PHE A 313 30.08 3.01 20.19
N GLU A 314 31.34 2.87 20.54
CA GLU A 314 31.90 1.67 21.13
C GLU A 314 32.13 1.89 22.63
N LEU A 315 31.75 0.91 23.46
CA LEU A 315 32.01 0.87 24.85
C LEU A 315 32.66 -0.48 25.21
N GLY A 316 33.96 -0.48 25.41
CA GLY A 316 34.75 -1.71 25.52
C GLY A 316 34.69 -2.50 24.19
N GLU A 317 34.32 -3.79 24.27
CA GLU A 317 34.17 -4.66 23.10
C GLU A 317 32.74 -4.61 22.48
N SER A 318 31.84 -3.85 23.08
CA SER A 318 30.44 -3.77 22.66
C SER A 318 30.15 -2.53 21.84
N ARG A 319 29.44 -2.74 20.72
CA ARG A 319 28.94 -1.65 19.87
C ARG A 319 27.54 -1.25 20.29
N HIS A 320 27.33 0.04 20.46
CA HIS A 320 26.06 0.64 20.88
C HIS A 320 25.59 1.66 19.85
N GLU A 321 24.29 1.83 19.74
CA GLU A 321 23.66 2.90 18.97
C GLU A 321 22.58 3.58 19.80
N VAL A 322 22.55 4.91 19.74
CA VAL A 322 21.47 5.74 20.29
C VAL A 322 20.78 6.46 19.16
N GLY A 323 19.47 6.30 19.09
CA GLY A 323 18.62 6.99 18.12
C GLY A 323 17.65 7.93 18.80
N ILE A 324 17.53 9.16 18.27
CA ILE A 324 16.52 10.13 18.67
C ILE A 324 15.68 10.45 17.43
N GLY A 325 14.36 10.40 17.57
CA GLY A 325 13.45 10.72 16.48
C GLY A 325 12.31 11.62 16.93
N HIS A 326 11.85 12.45 16.01
CA HIS A 326 10.63 13.23 16.14
C HIS A 326 9.77 13.02 14.92
N ARG A 327 8.48 12.76 15.13
CA ARG A 327 7.50 12.61 14.06
C ARG A 327 6.29 13.49 14.36
N TYR A 328 5.98 14.36 13.43
CA TYR A 328 4.76 15.15 13.40
C TYR A 328 3.88 14.70 12.25
N VAL A 329 2.62 14.36 12.54
CA VAL A 329 1.63 14.01 11.52
C VAL A 329 0.35 14.78 11.82
N ASN A 330 -0.18 15.45 10.81
CA ASN A 330 -1.46 16.12 10.87
C ASN A 330 -2.39 15.50 9.82
N GLU A 331 -3.55 15.07 10.26
CA GLU A 331 -4.57 14.41 9.47
C GLU A 331 -5.86 15.19 9.52
N ALA A 332 -6.53 15.28 8.38
CA ALA A 332 -7.85 15.88 8.28
C ALA A 332 -8.71 15.08 7.28
N SER A 333 -10.01 15.05 7.52
CA SER A 333 -10.95 14.39 6.63
C SER A 333 -12.23 15.20 6.49
N HIS A 334 -12.86 15.06 5.33
CA HIS A 334 -14.17 15.60 5.03
C HIS A 334 -15.02 14.51 4.40
N GLU A 335 -16.20 14.27 4.94
CA GLU A 335 -17.16 13.29 4.44
C GLU A 335 -18.47 13.97 4.09
N LEU A 336 -18.98 13.65 2.90
CA LEU A 336 -20.34 13.97 2.49
C LEU A 336 -21.10 12.66 2.25
N ARG A 337 -22.41 12.68 2.44
CA ARG A 337 -23.27 11.54 2.15
C ARG A 337 -24.53 12.01 1.47
N TYR A 338 -24.77 11.45 0.29
CA TYR A 338 -25.95 11.72 -0.51
C TYR A 338 -26.79 10.45 -0.60
N TRP A 339 -28.10 10.63 -0.67
CA TRP A 339 -29.07 9.55 -0.76
C TRP A 339 -29.99 9.85 -1.93
N THR A 340 -30.25 8.88 -2.77
CA THR A 340 -31.23 8.97 -3.84
C THR A 340 -32.09 7.72 -3.82
N ARG A 341 -33.25 7.78 -4.45
CA ARG A 341 -34.08 6.58 -4.62
C ARG A 341 -33.51 5.75 -5.77
N ALA A 342 -33.40 4.44 -5.55
CA ALA A 342 -32.89 3.51 -6.56
C ALA A 342 -33.78 3.42 -7.81
N ASP A 343 -35.08 3.80 -7.68
CA ASP A 343 -36.07 3.79 -8.74
C ASP A 343 -36.05 5.04 -9.65
N SER A 344 -35.38 6.10 -9.23
CA SER A 344 -35.40 7.38 -9.99
C SER A 344 -34.27 7.49 -11.02
N GLY A 345 -33.23 6.70 -10.93
CA GLY A 345 -32.08 6.74 -11.86
C GLY A 345 -31.33 8.08 -11.88
N GLN A 346 -31.72 9.03 -11.03
CA GLN A 346 -31.11 10.37 -10.92
C GLN A 346 -30.38 10.49 -9.58
N LEU A 347 -29.10 10.77 -9.67
CA LEU A 347 -28.24 11.23 -8.57
C LEU A 347 -28.25 12.74 -8.51
#